data_0452832ead09ecf78c92f9ae7bf1b21b
#
_entry.id   0452832ead09ecf78c92f9ae7bf1b21b
#
_cell.length_a   1.000
_cell.length_b   1.000
_cell.length_c   1.000
_cell.angle_alpha   90.00
_cell.angle_beta   90.00
_cell.angle_gamma   90.00
#
_symmetry.space_group_name_H-M   'P 1'
#
loop_
_entity.id
_entity.type
_entity.pdbx_description
1 polymer ?
#
loop_
_entity_poly.entity_id
_entity_poly.type
_entity_poly.pdbx_seq_one_letter_code
_entity_poly.pdbx_strand_id
1 'polypeptide(L)'
;LAELRAHPGKYSFGSPGVGSLGHLNLAAMNADLKVDVLHVPYRGMGPALTAAVGGEVQVQQDQYASAQSLIKAGKLRAIAVSAPGRLAGMPELPTLAELGYPQLNALGQTWFGLVAPTGTPDAVVQTLKQAVGRALADPALVQRLATLGAQPEGGTPQAFAQRISQTLAANRKIIETAGIKLDE
;
A
#
# COMPACT_ATOMS: atom_id res chain seq x y z
N LEU A 1 19.26 -4.08 -2.45
CA LEU A 1 19.16 -4.08 -3.93
C LEU A 1 20.32 -4.82 -4.58
N ALA A 2 21.57 -4.62 -4.13
CA ALA A 2 22.72 -5.32 -4.68
C ALA A 2 22.52 -6.84 -4.64
N GLU A 3 22.05 -7.37 -3.52
CA GLU A 3 21.78 -8.80 -3.33
C GLU A 3 20.69 -9.32 -4.29
N LEU A 4 19.58 -8.57 -4.47
CA LEU A 4 18.53 -8.95 -5.42
C LEU A 4 19.02 -8.98 -6.87
N ARG A 5 19.88 -8.04 -7.24
CA ARG A 5 20.49 -8.00 -8.58
C ARG A 5 21.53 -9.10 -8.83
N ALA A 6 22.25 -9.47 -7.79
CA ALA A 6 23.26 -10.54 -7.88
C ALA A 6 22.63 -11.93 -8.00
N HIS A 7 21.39 -12.10 -7.54
CA HIS A 7 20.72 -13.38 -7.46
C HIS A 7 19.28 -13.29 -7.99
N PRO A 8 19.08 -13.08 -9.31
CA PRO A 8 17.74 -13.02 -9.90
C PRO A 8 17.00 -14.34 -9.68
N GLY A 9 15.70 -14.26 -9.37
CA GLY A 9 14.83 -15.42 -9.11
C GLY A 9 15.08 -16.16 -7.79
N LYS A 10 16.05 -15.75 -6.98
CA LYS A 10 16.34 -16.41 -5.70
C LYS A 10 15.36 -16.03 -4.58
N TYR A 11 14.86 -14.81 -4.60
CA TYR A 11 14.00 -14.25 -3.58
C TYR A 11 12.55 -14.24 -4.01
N SER A 12 11.64 -14.43 -3.07
CA SER A 12 10.21 -14.43 -3.32
C SER A 12 9.49 -13.34 -2.52
N PHE A 13 8.38 -12.88 -3.08
CA PHE A 13 7.52 -11.84 -2.54
C PHE A 13 6.11 -12.39 -2.35
N GLY A 14 5.63 -12.39 -1.11
CA GLY A 14 4.26 -12.76 -0.77
C GLY A 14 3.26 -11.65 -1.07
N SER A 15 2.15 -11.97 -1.72
CA SER A 15 1.05 -11.05 -1.95
C SER A 15 -0.30 -11.64 -1.56
N PRO A 16 -1.35 -10.83 -1.34
CA PRO A 16 -2.68 -11.34 -1.03
C PRO A 16 -3.42 -11.93 -2.24
N GLY A 17 -2.76 -12.05 -3.39
CA GLY A 17 -3.31 -12.69 -4.59
C GLY A 17 -2.90 -11.99 -5.88
N VAL A 18 -3.20 -12.65 -7.00
CA VAL A 18 -2.98 -12.11 -8.35
C VAL A 18 -3.83 -10.84 -8.54
N GLY A 19 -3.28 -9.80 -9.16
CA GLY A 19 -3.95 -8.51 -9.37
C GLY A 19 -4.11 -7.63 -8.13
N SER A 20 -3.71 -8.10 -6.96
CA SER A 20 -3.71 -7.29 -5.74
C SER A 20 -2.69 -6.13 -5.81
N LEU A 21 -2.84 -5.13 -4.96
CA LEU A 21 -1.89 -4.01 -4.87
C LEU A 21 -0.46 -4.52 -4.62
N GLY A 22 -0.28 -5.54 -3.77
CA GLY A 22 1.02 -6.17 -3.53
C GLY A 22 1.65 -6.75 -4.79
N HIS A 23 0.85 -7.45 -5.64
CA HIS A 23 1.33 -7.96 -6.93
C HIS A 23 1.73 -6.82 -7.89
N LEU A 24 0.89 -5.76 -8.01
CA LEU A 24 1.20 -4.62 -8.87
C LEU A 24 2.48 -3.89 -8.42
N ASN A 25 2.64 -3.72 -7.10
CA ASN A 25 3.83 -3.09 -6.54
C ASN A 25 5.09 -3.93 -6.75
N LEU A 26 5.01 -5.26 -6.63
CA LEU A 26 6.11 -6.14 -6.99
C LEU A 26 6.49 -6.00 -8.46
N ALA A 27 5.51 -6.02 -9.36
CA ALA A 27 5.76 -5.87 -10.80
C ALA A 27 6.45 -4.55 -11.14
N ALA A 28 5.96 -3.44 -10.56
CA ALA A 28 6.60 -2.12 -10.70
C ALA A 28 8.01 -2.12 -10.09
N MET A 29 8.20 -2.72 -8.92
CA MET A 29 9.50 -2.84 -8.26
C MET A 29 10.49 -3.62 -9.14
N ASN A 30 10.10 -4.75 -9.68
CA ASN A 30 10.95 -5.55 -10.56
C ASN A 30 11.40 -4.75 -11.80
N ALA A 31 10.44 -4.03 -12.42
CA ALA A 31 10.73 -3.21 -13.60
C ALA A 31 11.64 -2.01 -13.29
N ASP A 32 11.29 -1.20 -12.27
CA ASP A 32 11.99 0.05 -11.95
C ASP A 32 13.37 -0.18 -11.37
N LEU A 33 13.52 -1.21 -10.51
CA LEU A 33 14.78 -1.54 -9.86
C LEU A 33 15.66 -2.49 -10.67
N LYS A 34 15.13 -3.05 -11.77
CA LYS A 34 15.79 -4.08 -12.60
C LYS A 34 16.24 -5.26 -11.74
N VAL A 35 15.30 -5.82 -11.02
CA VAL A 35 15.45 -7.02 -10.19
C VAL A 35 14.44 -8.08 -10.63
N ASP A 36 14.70 -9.33 -10.27
CA ASP A 36 13.79 -10.46 -10.50
C ASP A 36 13.48 -11.11 -9.15
N VAL A 37 12.34 -10.72 -8.57
CA VAL A 37 11.80 -11.29 -7.34
C VAL A 37 10.53 -12.04 -7.69
N LEU A 38 10.47 -13.33 -7.31
CA LEU A 38 9.37 -14.23 -7.67
C LEU A 38 8.08 -13.87 -6.93
N HIS A 39 6.97 -13.86 -7.63
CA HIS A 39 5.65 -13.62 -7.03
C HIS A 39 5.06 -14.91 -6.47
N VAL A 40 4.66 -14.88 -5.19
CA VAL A 40 3.92 -15.97 -4.52
C VAL A 40 2.57 -15.45 -4.05
N PRO A 41 1.47 -15.75 -4.75
CA PRO A 41 0.13 -15.33 -4.37
C PRO A 41 -0.44 -16.20 -3.25
N TYR A 42 -1.01 -15.57 -2.23
CA TYR A 42 -1.75 -16.22 -1.15
C TYR A 42 -3.24 -15.83 -1.19
N ARG A 43 -4.07 -16.54 -0.45
CA ARG A 43 -5.51 -16.21 -0.30
C ARG A 43 -5.74 -15.13 0.75
N GLY A 44 -5.17 -13.93 0.52
CA GLY A 44 -5.27 -12.79 1.42
C GLY A 44 -3.96 -12.46 2.15
N MET A 45 -3.96 -11.31 2.85
CA MET A 45 -2.77 -10.79 3.51
C MET A 45 -2.35 -11.63 4.73
N GLY A 46 -3.29 -12.18 5.49
CA GLY A 46 -2.97 -12.98 6.68
C GLY A 46 -2.08 -14.19 6.38
N PRO A 47 -2.47 -15.09 5.45
CA PRO A 47 -1.60 -16.18 5.00
C PRO A 47 -0.25 -15.72 4.45
N ALA A 48 -0.21 -14.64 3.65
CA ALA A 48 1.04 -14.10 3.13
C ALA A 48 1.97 -13.62 4.26
N LEU A 49 1.41 -12.98 5.28
CA LEU A 49 2.16 -12.51 6.45
C LEU A 49 2.70 -13.68 7.29
N THR A 50 1.91 -14.75 7.43
CA THR A 50 2.35 -15.98 8.12
C THR A 50 3.53 -16.61 7.38
N ALA A 51 3.45 -16.71 6.04
CA ALA A 51 4.52 -17.22 5.20
C ALA A 51 5.81 -16.39 5.31
N ALA A 52 5.69 -15.07 5.38
CA ALA A 52 6.85 -14.18 5.60
C ALA A 52 7.48 -14.40 6.98
N VAL A 53 6.68 -14.55 8.03
CA VAL A 53 7.18 -14.88 9.38
C VAL A 53 7.83 -16.25 9.43
N GLY A 54 7.30 -17.21 8.68
CA GLY A 54 7.85 -18.57 8.55
C GLY A 54 9.08 -18.66 7.65
N GLY A 55 9.43 -17.59 6.91
CA GLY A 55 10.58 -17.58 5.99
C GLY A 55 10.31 -18.22 4.63
N GLU A 56 9.06 -18.61 4.34
CA GLU A 56 8.66 -19.16 3.03
C GLU A 56 8.82 -18.11 1.92
N VAL A 57 8.55 -16.85 2.23
CA VAL A 57 8.84 -15.70 1.37
C VAL A 57 9.74 -14.72 2.11
N GLN A 58 10.65 -14.06 1.38
CA GLN A 58 11.66 -13.20 2.00
C GLN A 58 11.29 -11.73 1.97
N VAL A 59 10.38 -11.35 1.09
CA VAL A 59 9.94 -9.96 0.91
C VAL A 59 8.42 -9.88 0.92
N GLN A 60 7.89 -8.85 1.52
CA GLN A 60 6.46 -8.57 1.53
C GLN A 60 6.21 -7.07 1.67
N GLN A 61 5.11 -6.60 1.13
CA GLN A 61 4.53 -5.32 1.45
C GLN A 61 3.27 -5.51 2.28
N ASP A 62 3.19 -4.80 3.39
CA ASP A 62 2.04 -4.85 4.27
C ASP A 62 1.72 -3.46 4.83
N GLN A 63 0.51 -3.30 5.36
CA GLN A 63 0.13 -2.10 6.09
C GLN A 63 0.83 -2.08 7.45
N TYR A 64 1.29 -0.89 7.88
CA TYR A 64 1.95 -0.75 9.18
C TYR A 64 1.10 -1.29 10.33
N ALA A 65 -0.21 -1.07 10.30
CA ALA A 65 -1.14 -1.55 11.34
C ALA A 65 -1.06 -3.06 11.57
N SER A 66 -0.92 -3.87 10.52
CA SER A 66 -0.84 -5.33 10.60
C SER A 66 0.56 -5.84 10.93
N ALA A 67 1.60 -5.17 10.44
CA ALA A 67 2.97 -5.62 10.57
C ALA A 67 3.66 -5.15 11.86
N GLN A 68 3.21 -4.04 12.47
CA GLN A 68 3.93 -3.38 13.56
C GLN A 68 4.26 -4.27 14.78
N SER A 69 3.34 -5.17 15.17
CA SER A 69 3.56 -6.07 16.30
C SER A 69 4.65 -7.10 16.00
N LEU A 70 4.71 -7.59 14.76
CA LEU A 70 5.70 -8.56 14.32
C LEU A 70 7.08 -7.90 14.14
N ILE A 71 7.10 -6.65 13.69
CA ILE A 71 8.34 -5.86 13.62
C ILE A 71 8.88 -5.61 15.03
N LYS A 72 8.03 -5.15 15.97
CA LYS A 72 8.42 -4.95 17.37
C LYS A 72 8.90 -6.24 18.06
N ALA A 73 8.33 -7.38 17.70
CA ALA A 73 8.74 -8.69 18.18
C ALA A 73 9.99 -9.26 17.49
N GLY A 74 10.60 -8.52 16.54
CA GLY A 74 11.78 -8.95 15.78
C GLY A 74 11.52 -10.09 14.80
N LYS A 75 10.25 -10.43 14.53
CA LYS A 75 9.88 -11.48 13.56
C LYS A 75 9.91 -11.00 12.12
N LEU A 76 9.77 -9.71 11.90
CA LEU A 76 9.90 -9.05 10.61
C LEU A 76 10.83 -7.84 10.76
N ARG A 77 11.53 -7.51 9.69
CA ARG A 77 12.35 -6.29 9.59
C ARG A 77 11.76 -5.35 8.55
N ALA A 78 11.32 -4.16 8.99
CA ALA A 78 10.95 -3.11 8.07
C ALA A 78 12.20 -2.57 7.35
N ILE A 79 12.09 -2.28 6.06
CA ILE A 79 13.18 -1.80 5.20
C ILE A 79 12.92 -0.37 4.77
N ALA A 80 11.70 -0.07 4.37
CA ALA A 80 11.26 1.26 3.94
C ALA A 80 9.74 1.37 4.09
N VAL A 81 9.22 2.57 4.01
CA VAL A 81 7.78 2.84 4.03
C VAL A 81 7.34 3.60 2.77
N SER A 82 6.15 3.27 2.27
CA SER A 82 5.47 4.01 1.20
C SER A 82 4.47 4.98 1.84
N ALA A 83 4.90 6.20 2.08
CA ALA A 83 4.09 7.24 2.72
C ALA A 83 4.56 8.64 2.28
N PRO A 84 3.75 9.69 2.46
CA PRO A 84 4.18 11.07 2.18
C PRO A 84 5.38 11.52 3.02
N GLY A 85 5.57 10.93 4.20
CA GLY A 85 6.68 11.17 5.10
C GLY A 85 6.91 9.96 5.99
N ARG A 86 7.94 10.01 6.85
CA ARG A 86 8.23 8.94 7.80
C ARG A 86 7.11 8.75 8.79
N LEU A 87 6.86 7.51 9.19
CA LEU A 87 5.83 7.21 10.18
C LEU A 87 6.28 7.64 11.58
N ALA A 88 5.38 8.27 12.34
CA ALA A 88 5.66 8.69 13.73
C ALA A 88 6.06 7.50 14.63
N GLY A 89 5.51 6.31 14.36
CA GLY A 89 5.83 5.08 15.10
C GLY A 89 7.16 4.42 14.69
N MET A 90 7.81 4.89 13.61
CA MET A 90 9.10 4.38 13.08
C MET A 90 9.87 5.52 12.38
N PRO A 91 10.30 6.56 13.13
CA PRO A 91 10.92 7.75 12.54
C PRO A 91 12.30 7.45 11.91
N GLU A 92 12.94 6.37 12.29
CA GLU A 92 14.20 5.90 11.72
C GLU A 92 14.04 5.26 10.33
N LEU A 93 12.81 4.80 9.99
CA LEU A 93 12.58 4.11 8.74
C LEU A 93 12.40 5.11 7.59
N PRO A 94 13.23 5.05 6.54
CA PRO A 94 13.11 5.97 5.41
C PRO A 94 11.88 5.65 4.56
N THR A 95 11.36 6.66 3.87
CA THR A 95 10.40 6.45 2.79
C THR A 95 11.11 5.96 1.53
N LEU A 96 10.37 5.29 0.63
CA LEU A 96 10.90 4.93 -0.69
C LEU A 96 11.28 6.18 -1.50
N ALA A 97 10.59 7.31 -1.30
CA ALA A 97 10.93 8.58 -1.93
C ALA A 97 12.31 9.11 -1.47
N GLU A 98 12.59 9.06 -0.16
CA GLU A 98 13.91 9.44 0.39
C GLU A 98 15.05 8.53 -0.11
N LEU A 99 14.73 7.28 -0.46
CA LEU A 99 15.66 6.33 -1.06
C LEU A 99 15.82 6.50 -2.59
N GLY A 100 15.19 7.50 -3.19
CA GLY A 100 15.29 7.80 -4.62
C GLY A 100 14.23 7.11 -5.50
N TYR A 101 13.17 6.55 -4.92
CA TYR A 101 12.12 5.83 -5.62
C TYR A 101 10.73 6.46 -5.42
N PRO A 102 10.50 7.74 -5.82
CA PRO A 102 9.24 8.43 -5.58
C PRO A 102 8.04 7.77 -6.27
N GLN A 103 8.23 7.15 -7.45
CA GLN A 103 7.17 6.44 -8.17
C GLN A 103 6.70 5.21 -7.39
N LEU A 104 7.62 4.38 -6.89
CA LEU A 104 7.31 3.23 -6.05
C LEU A 104 6.69 3.66 -4.72
N ASN A 105 7.14 4.79 -4.16
CA ASN A 105 6.54 5.36 -2.96
C ASN A 105 5.06 5.73 -3.18
N ALA A 106 4.73 6.34 -4.31
CA ALA A 106 3.36 6.71 -4.65
C ALA A 106 2.46 5.48 -4.88
N LEU A 107 2.95 4.48 -5.59
CA LEU A 107 2.23 3.22 -5.85
C LEU A 107 1.96 2.41 -4.59
N GLY A 108 2.89 2.42 -3.64
CA GLY A 108 2.79 1.67 -2.39
C GLY A 108 1.82 2.26 -1.37
N GLN A 109 1.32 3.48 -1.58
CA GLN A 109 0.38 4.12 -0.67
C GLN A 109 -1.03 3.55 -0.81
N THR A 110 -1.57 3.05 0.30
CA THR A 110 -2.97 2.64 0.39
C THR A 110 -3.82 3.81 0.88
N TRP A 111 -4.96 4.02 0.26
CA TRP A 111 -5.93 5.02 0.68
C TRP A 111 -7.32 4.39 0.85
N PHE A 112 -8.14 4.98 1.71
CA PHE A 112 -9.52 4.57 1.96
C PHE A 112 -10.45 5.75 1.71
N GLY A 113 -11.63 5.46 1.19
CA GLY A 113 -12.64 6.47 0.94
C GLY A 113 -14.05 5.93 1.11
N LEU A 114 -14.99 6.85 1.30
CA LEU A 114 -16.41 6.53 1.34
C LEU A 114 -17.05 6.86 0.00
N VAL A 115 -17.88 5.96 -0.48
CA VAL A 115 -18.70 6.15 -1.68
C VAL A 115 -20.17 5.97 -1.36
N ALA A 116 -21.03 6.64 -2.12
CA ALA A 116 -22.47 6.47 -2.02
C ALA A 116 -23.01 5.83 -3.32
N PRO A 117 -24.13 5.09 -3.27
CA PRO A 117 -24.78 4.57 -4.46
C PRO A 117 -25.15 5.69 -5.46
N THR A 118 -25.16 5.36 -6.74
CA THR A 118 -25.62 6.28 -7.79
C THR A 118 -27.07 6.70 -7.51
N GLY A 119 -27.34 8.01 -7.66
CA GLY A 119 -28.67 8.57 -7.39
C GLY A 119 -28.90 8.97 -5.93
N THR A 120 -27.91 8.83 -5.05
CA THR A 120 -27.98 9.42 -3.70
C THR A 120 -28.17 10.95 -3.81
N PRO A 121 -29.19 11.54 -3.16
CA PRO A 121 -29.44 12.98 -3.24
C PRO A 121 -28.21 13.80 -2.77
N ASP A 122 -27.90 14.88 -3.46
CA ASP A 122 -26.74 15.75 -3.15
C ASP A 122 -26.75 16.24 -1.70
N ALA A 123 -27.91 16.57 -1.14
CA ALA A 123 -28.02 16.99 0.25
C ALA A 123 -27.53 15.91 1.24
N VAL A 124 -27.78 14.64 0.95
CA VAL A 124 -27.29 13.50 1.75
C VAL A 124 -25.79 13.38 1.62
N VAL A 125 -25.26 13.45 0.39
CA VAL A 125 -23.82 13.42 0.12
C VAL A 125 -23.08 14.55 0.86
N GLN A 126 -23.62 15.77 0.82
CA GLN A 126 -23.05 16.91 1.54
C GLN A 126 -23.09 16.73 3.06
N THR A 127 -24.19 16.20 3.60
CA THR A 127 -24.29 15.90 5.03
C THR A 127 -23.24 14.89 5.48
N LEU A 128 -23.08 13.79 4.72
CA LEU A 128 -22.06 12.76 5.00
C LEU A 128 -20.65 13.33 4.90
N LYS A 129 -20.36 14.12 3.85
CA LYS A 129 -19.07 14.78 3.68
C LYS A 129 -18.73 15.67 4.87
N GLN A 130 -19.68 16.49 5.34
CA GLN A 130 -19.48 17.35 6.50
C GLN A 130 -19.25 16.55 7.78
N ALA A 131 -19.99 15.44 7.97
CA ALA A 131 -19.83 14.57 9.14
C ALA A 131 -18.44 13.91 9.13
N VAL A 132 -17.99 13.40 7.99
CA VAL A 132 -16.64 12.84 7.82
C VAL A 132 -15.57 13.90 8.06
N GLY A 133 -15.74 15.13 7.50
CA GLY A 133 -14.79 16.22 7.72
C GLY A 133 -14.63 16.60 9.20
N ARG A 134 -15.76 16.65 9.96
CA ARG A 134 -15.72 16.86 11.41
C ARG A 134 -15.00 15.73 12.14
N ALA A 135 -15.29 14.48 11.78
CA ALA A 135 -14.65 13.31 12.38
C ALA A 135 -13.13 13.31 12.14
N LEU A 136 -12.68 13.60 10.90
CA LEU A 136 -11.27 13.66 10.56
C LEU A 136 -10.53 14.86 11.22
N ALA A 137 -11.24 15.85 11.74
CA ALA A 137 -10.69 16.94 12.52
C ALA A 137 -10.67 16.65 14.04
N ASP A 138 -11.29 15.56 14.49
CA ASP A 138 -11.31 15.16 15.91
C ASP A 138 -9.91 14.72 16.36
N PRO A 139 -9.32 15.36 17.39
CA PRO A 139 -7.96 15.02 17.84
C PRO A 139 -7.82 13.56 18.29
N ALA A 140 -8.85 12.98 18.91
CA ALA A 140 -8.80 11.59 19.36
C ALA A 140 -8.76 10.62 18.18
N LEU A 141 -9.55 10.89 17.12
CA LEU A 141 -9.50 10.11 15.89
C LEU A 141 -8.16 10.28 15.17
N VAL A 142 -7.66 11.50 15.03
CA VAL A 142 -6.34 11.80 14.44
C VAL A 142 -5.23 11.00 15.14
N GLN A 143 -5.21 11.04 16.48
CA GLN A 143 -4.25 10.29 17.28
C GLN A 143 -4.38 8.78 17.06
N ARG A 144 -5.59 8.25 17.00
CA ARG A 144 -5.82 6.83 16.73
C ARG A 144 -5.37 6.41 15.34
N LEU A 145 -5.65 7.22 14.32
CA LEU A 145 -5.17 6.99 12.95
C LEU A 145 -3.64 6.98 12.89
N ALA A 146 -3.00 7.93 13.57
CA ALA A 146 -1.53 8.00 13.63
C ALA A 146 -0.91 6.73 14.24
N THR A 147 -1.52 6.13 15.27
CA THR A 147 -1.05 4.85 15.85
C THR A 147 -1.15 3.68 14.88
N LEU A 148 -2.04 3.77 13.89
CA LEU A 148 -2.21 2.80 12.81
C LEU A 148 -1.35 3.12 11.57
N GLY A 149 -0.55 4.19 11.62
CA GLY A 149 0.22 4.66 10.47
C GLY A 149 -0.63 5.29 9.36
N ALA A 150 -1.88 5.67 9.69
CA ALA A 150 -2.78 6.34 8.76
C ALA A 150 -2.83 7.85 9.03
N GLN A 151 -3.06 8.62 7.99
CA GLN A 151 -3.20 10.08 8.05
C GLN A 151 -4.59 10.49 7.58
N PRO A 152 -5.30 11.39 8.31
CA PRO A 152 -6.54 11.94 7.83
C PRO A 152 -6.26 12.89 6.65
N GLU A 153 -6.92 12.69 5.52
CA GLU A 153 -6.70 13.50 4.32
C GLU A 153 -7.89 14.42 4.04
N GLY A 154 -9.10 13.89 4.12
CA GLY A 154 -10.31 14.64 3.75
C GLY A 154 -10.34 14.99 2.27
N GLY A 155 -11.04 16.09 1.92
CA GLY A 155 -11.05 16.61 0.56
C GLY A 155 -12.46 16.75 -0.05
N THR A 156 -12.49 17.02 -1.36
CA THR A 156 -13.74 17.18 -2.12
C THR A 156 -14.08 15.89 -2.89
N PRO A 157 -15.37 15.65 -3.22
CA PRO A 157 -15.75 14.54 -4.09
C PRO A 157 -15.00 14.54 -5.43
N GLN A 158 -14.74 15.72 -5.99
CA GLN A 158 -14.01 15.88 -7.26
C GLN A 158 -12.54 15.45 -7.13
N ALA A 159 -11.86 15.86 -6.05
CA ALA A 159 -10.49 15.43 -5.78
C ALA A 159 -10.40 13.92 -5.58
N PHE A 160 -11.39 13.33 -4.89
CA PHE A 160 -11.46 11.88 -4.69
C PHE A 160 -11.72 11.13 -6.00
N ALA A 161 -12.65 11.60 -6.84
CA ALA A 161 -12.89 11.04 -8.18
C ALA A 161 -11.62 11.09 -9.06
N GLN A 162 -10.90 12.21 -9.01
CA GLN A 162 -9.62 12.35 -9.72
C GLN A 162 -8.57 11.35 -9.21
N ARG A 163 -8.46 11.17 -7.91
CA ARG A 163 -7.55 10.18 -7.30
C ARG A 163 -7.88 8.75 -7.76
N ILE A 164 -9.17 8.38 -7.78
CA ILE A 164 -9.64 7.09 -8.30
C ILE A 164 -9.18 6.90 -9.75
N SER A 165 -9.46 7.90 -10.62
CA SER A 165 -9.11 7.84 -12.04
C SER A 165 -7.60 7.72 -12.26
N GLN A 166 -6.80 8.47 -11.53
CA GLN A 166 -5.33 8.42 -11.59
C GLN A 166 -4.79 7.07 -11.13
N THR A 167 -5.32 6.52 -10.02
CA THR A 167 -4.93 5.21 -9.52
C THR A 167 -5.28 4.10 -10.52
N LEU A 168 -6.47 4.14 -11.11
CA LEU A 168 -6.89 3.18 -12.13
C LEU A 168 -5.98 3.24 -13.37
N ALA A 169 -5.64 4.43 -13.85
CA ALA A 169 -4.76 4.60 -14.99
C ALA A 169 -3.34 4.07 -14.70
N ALA A 170 -2.79 4.37 -13.52
CA ALA A 170 -1.49 3.87 -13.11
C ALA A 170 -1.45 2.35 -13.01
N ASN A 171 -2.45 1.76 -12.35
CA ASN A 171 -2.55 0.31 -12.18
C ASN A 171 -2.73 -0.41 -13.53
N ARG A 172 -3.57 0.13 -14.43
CA ARG A 172 -3.75 -0.42 -15.79
C ARG A 172 -2.42 -0.47 -16.54
N LYS A 173 -1.65 0.62 -16.50
CA LYS A 173 -0.33 0.68 -17.14
C LYS A 173 0.62 -0.41 -16.60
N ILE A 174 0.62 -0.66 -15.29
CA ILE A 174 1.45 -1.71 -14.68
C ILE A 174 0.99 -3.09 -15.18
N ILE A 175 -0.31 -3.37 -15.16
CA ILE A 175 -0.89 -4.63 -15.61
C ILE A 175 -0.48 -4.92 -17.07
N GLU A 176 -0.64 -3.94 -17.94
CA GLU A 176 -0.29 -4.04 -19.37
C GLU A 176 1.21 -4.26 -19.56
N THR A 177 2.04 -3.44 -18.89
CA THR A 177 3.51 -3.50 -19.05
C THR A 177 4.10 -4.78 -18.49
N ALA A 178 3.57 -5.28 -17.37
CA ALA A 178 4.04 -6.50 -16.72
C ALA A 178 3.38 -7.78 -17.27
N GLY A 179 2.42 -7.67 -18.20
CA GLY A 179 1.70 -8.81 -18.77
C GLY A 179 0.90 -9.61 -17.73
N ILE A 180 0.39 -8.93 -16.69
CA ILE A 180 -0.36 -9.58 -15.61
C ILE A 180 -1.71 -10.03 -16.17
N LYS A 181 -1.95 -11.34 -16.15
CA LYS A 181 -3.27 -11.91 -16.48
C LYS A 181 -4.09 -11.94 -15.19
N LEU A 182 -5.20 -11.24 -15.21
CA LEU A 182 -6.22 -11.33 -14.16
C LEU A 182 -7.12 -12.51 -14.56
N ASP A 183 -7.25 -13.50 -13.69
CA ASP A 183 -8.23 -14.56 -13.88
C ASP A 183 -9.61 -13.92 -13.84
N GLU A 184 -10.42 -14.17 -14.89
CA GLU A 184 -11.82 -13.72 -15.01
C GLU A 184 -12.73 -14.42 -14.02
#